data_9e2958a9c0eeeaab16b256935fe4d9ae
#
_entry.id   9e2958a9c0eeeaab16b256935fe4d9ae
#
_cell.length_a   1.000
_cell.length_b   1.000
_cell.length_c   1.000
_cell.angle_alpha   90.00
_cell.angle_beta   90.00
_cell.angle_gamma   90.00
#
_symmetry.space_group_name_H-M   'P 1'
#
loop_
_entity.id
_entity.type
_entity.pdbx_description
1 polymer ?
#
loop_
_entity_poly.entity_id
_entity_poly.type
_entity_poly.pdbx_seq_one_letter_code
_entity_poly.pdbx_strand_id
1 'polypeptide(L)'
;LEPALDIALIDAHYCGYGASGRNAGFLLTWNAKFPLLAQLCGAQEALRIVRASRSVVREIEEFCTTHDIDCQFRRTGWLWTAVNKAQSDAWRPTLDAYDKVGDHPFAELDADEAVRRSGSPFVNGAVFDADAAILQPALLARGLRRAALARGVRIYENTGMIGLERGRPPR
;
A
#
# COMPACT_ATOMS: atom_id res chain seq x y z
N LEU A 1 0.71 -12.92 18.64
CA LEU A 1 0.98 -13.94 17.63
C LEU A 1 1.57 -15.14 18.36
N GLU A 2 2.36 -16.01 17.77
CA GLU A 2 2.79 -17.27 18.41
C GLU A 2 4.26 -17.19 18.89
N PRO A 3 4.54 -16.67 20.10
CA PRO A 3 5.91 -16.45 20.57
C PRO A 3 6.72 -17.74 20.80
N ALA A 4 6.05 -18.89 20.85
CA ALA A 4 6.69 -20.20 21.02
C ALA A 4 7.22 -20.79 19.72
N LEU A 5 6.94 -20.19 18.57
CA LEU A 5 7.43 -20.70 17.29
C LEU A 5 8.91 -20.35 17.09
N ASP A 6 9.71 -21.37 16.75
CA ASP A 6 11.07 -21.18 16.24
C ASP A 6 10.98 -20.91 14.73
N ILE A 7 11.23 -19.65 14.34
CA ILE A 7 11.04 -19.19 12.97
C ILE A 7 12.38 -18.98 12.28
N ALA A 8 12.55 -19.63 11.12
CA ALA A 8 13.65 -19.34 10.19
C ALA A 8 13.08 -18.76 8.89
N LEU A 9 13.68 -17.67 8.41
CA LEU A 9 13.40 -17.03 7.12
C LEU A 9 14.64 -17.20 6.23
N ILE A 10 14.45 -17.68 5.01
CA ILE A 10 15.51 -17.77 4.01
C ILE A 10 15.20 -16.83 2.85
N ASP A 11 16.24 -16.21 2.30
CA ASP A 11 16.14 -15.35 1.10
C ASP A 11 17.28 -15.72 0.15
N ALA A 12 16.97 -15.88 -1.13
CA ALA A 12 17.98 -16.23 -2.14
C ALA A 12 19.07 -15.16 -2.30
N HIS A 13 18.77 -13.93 -1.93
CA HIS A 13 19.70 -12.80 -1.92
C HIS A 13 19.74 -12.17 -0.52
N TYR A 14 19.42 -10.89 -0.40
CA TYR A 14 19.27 -10.18 0.87
C TYR A 14 17.86 -9.59 0.99
N CYS A 15 17.40 -9.40 2.20
CA CYS A 15 16.07 -8.86 2.46
C CYS A 15 15.84 -7.52 1.75
N GLY A 16 14.83 -7.47 0.89
CA GLY A 16 14.51 -6.31 0.06
C GLY A 16 15.24 -6.26 -1.29
N TYR A 17 15.98 -7.30 -1.68
CA TYR A 17 16.62 -7.36 -3.00
C TYR A 17 15.60 -7.36 -4.15
N GLY A 18 14.50 -8.06 -3.99
CA GLY A 18 13.43 -8.18 -4.98
C GLY A 18 12.48 -6.98 -5.02
N ALA A 19 11.25 -7.22 -5.43
CA ALA A 19 10.21 -6.20 -5.59
C ALA A 19 9.91 -5.41 -4.31
N SER A 20 10.07 -6.03 -3.14
CA SER A 20 9.83 -5.39 -1.84
C SER A 20 10.73 -4.17 -1.57
N GLY A 21 11.95 -4.15 -2.10
CA GLY A 21 12.87 -3.02 -1.94
C GLY A 21 13.06 -2.19 -3.21
N ARG A 22 12.43 -2.56 -4.33
CA ARG A 22 12.66 -1.92 -5.65
C ARG A 22 11.41 -1.32 -6.28
N ASN A 23 10.28 -1.28 -5.55
CA ASN A 23 9.08 -0.60 -6.02
C ASN A 23 9.18 0.91 -5.82
N ALA A 24 8.19 1.65 -6.31
CA ALA A 24 8.17 3.11 -6.26
C ALA A 24 7.80 3.70 -4.88
N GLY A 25 7.49 2.86 -3.89
CA GLY A 25 7.20 3.30 -2.52
C GLY A 25 5.81 3.90 -2.30
N PHE A 26 4.88 3.72 -3.22
CA PHE A 26 3.51 4.15 -3.03
C PHE A 26 2.76 3.20 -2.10
N LEU A 27 2.17 3.76 -1.05
CA LEU A 27 1.17 3.10 -0.21
C LEU A 27 -0.20 3.63 -0.62
N LEU A 28 -0.76 3.02 -1.66
CA LEU A 28 -2.09 3.39 -2.17
C LEU A 28 -3.16 2.59 -1.45
N THR A 29 -4.29 3.25 -1.17
CA THR A 29 -5.51 2.58 -0.78
C THR A 29 -6.13 1.84 -1.97
N TRP A 30 -7.10 0.98 -1.71
CA TRP A 30 -7.87 0.32 -2.78
C TRP A 30 -9.13 1.13 -3.16
N ASN A 31 -9.22 2.39 -2.76
CA ASN A 31 -10.38 3.24 -3.00
C ASN A 31 -10.75 3.32 -4.49
N ALA A 32 -9.78 3.51 -5.39
CA ALA A 32 -10.04 3.56 -6.84
C ALA A 32 -10.49 2.21 -7.44
N LYS A 33 -10.38 1.10 -6.69
CA LYS A 33 -10.79 -0.24 -7.12
C LYS A 33 -12.19 -0.64 -6.62
N PHE A 34 -12.86 0.23 -5.86
CA PHE A 34 -14.15 -0.06 -5.25
C PHE A 34 -15.21 -0.56 -6.25
N PRO A 35 -15.41 0.06 -7.45
CA PRO A 35 -16.40 -0.44 -8.41
C PRO A 35 -16.13 -1.87 -8.87
N LEU A 36 -14.86 -2.20 -9.14
CA LEU A 36 -14.46 -3.56 -9.53
C LEU A 36 -14.67 -4.55 -8.38
N LEU A 37 -14.29 -4.20 -7.17
CA LEU A 37 -14.49 -5.04 -6.00
C LEU A 37 -15.99 -5.28 -5.76
N ALA A 38 -16.81 -4.24 -5.90
CA ALA A 38 -18.26 -4.36 -5.73
C ALA A 38 -18.89 -5.31 -6.75
N GLN A 39 -18.37 -5.37 -7.97
CA GLN A 39 -18.79 -6.35 -8.98
C GLN A 39 -18.37 -7.78 -8.62
N LEU A 40 -17.17 -7.96 -8.03
CA LEU A 40 -16.62 -9.28 -7.71
C LEU A 40 -17.21 -9.90 -6.44
N CYS A 41 -17.43 -9.12 -5.40
CA CYS A 41 -17.81 -9.63 -4.06
C CYS A 41 -19.00 -8.91 -3.42
N GLY A 42 -19.66 -8.00 -4.14
CA GLY A 42 -20.77 -7.19 -3.62
C GLY A 42 -20.30 -5.95 -2.87
N ALA A 43 -21.17 -4.93 -2.83
CA ALA A 43 -20.82 -3.59 -2.34
C ALA A 43 -20.38 -3.57 -0.85
N GLN A 44 -21.02 -4.36 0.01
CA GLN A 44 -20.69 -4.39 1.45
C GLN A 44 -19.30 -4.99 1.71
N GLU A 45 -18.98 -6.11 1.06
CA GLU A 45 -17.65 -6.72 1.20
C GLU A 45 -16.56 -5.85 0.57
N ALA A 46 -16.84 -5.25 -0.60
CA ALA A 46 -15.95 -4.27 -1.21
C ALA A 46 -15.66 -3.10 -0.28
N LEU A 47 -16.69 -2.57 0.39
CA LEU A 47 -16.55 -1.47 1.36
C LEU A 47 -15.67 -1.89 2.55
N ARG A 48 -15.85 -3.12 3.06
CA ARG A 48 -15.00 -3.68 4.11
C ARG A 48 -13.54 -3.76 3.67
N ILE A 49 -13.27 -4.22 2.45
CA ILE A 49 -11.92 -4.36 1.89
C ILE A 49 -11.25 -2.98 1.73
N VAL A 50 -11.92 -1.99 1.14
CA VAL A 50 -11.32 -0.66 0.95
C VAL A 50 -11.06 0.05 2.28
N ARG A 51 -11.95 -0.10 3.27
CA ARG A 51 -11.74 0.42 4.62
C ARG A 51 -10.56 -0.25 5.32
N ALA A 52 -10.41 -1.57 5.17
CA ALA A 52 -9.24 -2.27 5.67
C ALA A 52 -7.95 -1.77 4.99
N SER A 53 -7.96 -1.49 3.69
CA SER A 53 -6.79 -0.94 2.99
C SER A 53 -6.38 0.46 3.50
N ARG A 54 -7.35 1.29 3.91
CA ARG A 54 -7.07 2.59 4.55
C ARG A 54 -6.43 2.42 5.93
N SER A 55 -6.92 1.45 6.74
CA SER A 55 -6.34 1.21 8.07
C SER A 55 -4.92 0.68 7.98
N VAL A 56 -4.61 -0.18 7.00
CA VAL A 56 -3.25 -0.72 6.79
C VAL A 56 -2.20 0.39 6.58
N VAL A 57 -2.53 1.47 5.88
CA VAL A 57 -1.59 2.61 5.71
C VAL A 57 -1.21 3.22 7.07
N ARG A 58 -2.19 3.39 7.97
CA ARG A 58 -1.94 3.86 9.35
C ARG A 58 -1.16 2.84 10.18
N GLU A 59 -1.53 1.58 10.09
CA GLU A 59 -0.85 0.50 10.81
C GLU A 59 0.63 0.38 10.41
N ILE A 60 0.97 0.60 9.13
CA ILE A 60 2.37 0.65 8.67
C ILE A 60 3.11 1.83 9.31
N GLU A 61 2.51 3.02 9.37
CA GLU A 61 3.08 4.20 10.03
C GLU A 61 3.34 3.94 11.51
N GLU A 62 2.34 3.41 12.21
CA GLU A 62 2.43 3.05 13.64
C GLU A 62 3.50 1.98 13.88
N PHE A 63 3.56 0.97 13.01
CA PHE A 63 4.58 -0.08 13.10
C PHE A 63 5.99 0.51 12.91
N CYS A 64 6.18 1.37 11.92
CA CYS A 64 7.47 2.01 11.70
C CYS A 64 7.90 2.86 12.90
N THR A 65 6.98 3.62 13.48
CA THR A 65 7.23 4.41 14.69
C THR A 65 7.57 3.52 15.89
N THR A 66 6.79 2.47 16.13
CA THR A 66 6.97 1.55 17.26
C THR A 66 8.29 0.79 17.20
N HIS A 67 8.82 0.54 15.99
CA HIS A 67 10.04 -0.24 15.77
C HIS A 67 11.24 0.59 15.34
N ASP A 68 11.16 1.91 15.48
CA ASP A 68 12.22 2.85 15.10
C ASP A 68 12.73 2.60 13.66
N ILE A 69 11.78 2.49 12.73
CA ILE A 69 12.07 2.29 11.31
C ILE A 69 11.93 3.62 10.59
N ASP A 70 13.05 4.32 10.39
CA ASP A 70 13.06 5.48 9.50
C ASP A 70 13.07 5.02 8.04
N CYS A 71 11.89 4.88 7.47
CA CYS A 71 11.68 4.59 6.04
C CYS A 71 11.21 5.83 5.27
N GLN A 72 11.43 7.04 5.78
CA GLN A 72 11.01 8.29 5.17
C GLN A 72 9.49 8.31 4.87
N PHE A 73 8.70 7.75 5.76
CA PHE A 73 7.25 7.69 5.61
C PHE A 73 6.67 9.10 5.56
N ARG A 74 5.83 9.38 4.54
CA ARG A 74 5.11 10.65 4.41
C ARG A 74 3.67 10.40 4.00
N ARG A 75 2.73 10.92 4.78
CA ARG A 75 1.30 10.92 4.46
C ARG A 75 1.00 12.11 3.53
N THR A 76 1.27 11.94 2.24
CA THR A 76 1.11 13.00 1.23
C THR A 76 -0.23 12.93 0.50
N GLY A 77 -0.96 11.83 0.68
CA GLY A 77 -2.11 11.51 -0.15
C GLY A 77 -1.72 11.12 -1.58
N TRP A 78 -2.74 10.93 -2.41
CA TRP A 78 -2.60 10.59 -3.82
C TRP A 78 -3.56 11.41 -4.68
N LEU A 79 -3.04 11.95 -5.78
CA LEU A 79 -3.80 12.66 -6.80
C LEU A 79 -4.10 11.72 -7.97
N TRP A 80 -5.36 11.52 -8.27
CA TRP A 80 -5.78 10.93 -9.53
C TRP A 80 -6.12 12.08 -10.49
N THR A 81 -5.22 12.35 -11.43
CA THR A 81 -5.25 13.53 -12.29
C THR A 81 -5.77 13.21 -13.70
N ALA A 82 -6.37 14.19 -14.34
CA ALA A 82 -6.64 14.21 -15.78
C ALA A 82 -5.76 15.25 -16.46
N VAL A 83 -5.12 14.87 -17.59
CA VAL A 83 -4.26 15.75 -18.38
C VAL A 83 -4.77 15.94 -19.82
N ASN A 84 -5.89 15.32 -20.17
CA ASN A 84 -6.54 15.45 -21.46
C ASN A 84 -8.05 15.16 -21.34
N LYS A 85 -8.79 15.49 -22.40
CA LYS A 85 -10.25 15.34 -22.43
C LYS A 85 -10.73 13.88 -22.22
N ALA A 86 -9.96 12.90 -22.67
CA ALA A 86 -10.34 11.48 -22.53
C ALA A 86 -10.21 10.98 -21.07
N GLN A 87 -9.39 11.65 -20.26
CA GLN A 87 -9.20 11.35 -18.85
C GLN A 87 -10.11 12.18 -17.94
N SER A 88 -10.70 13.25 -18.47
CA SER A 88 -11.62 14.10 -17.71
C SER A 88 -12.76 13.25 -17.19
N ASP A 89 -13.04 13.40 -15.88
CA ASP A 89 -14.08 12.65 -15.16
C ASP A 89 -13.93 11.12 -15.14
N ALA A 90 -12.73 10.57 -15.45
CA ALA A 90 -12.50 9.13 -15.39
C ALA A 90 -12.74 8.50 -14.00
N TRP A 91 -12.74 9.31 -12.96
CA TRP A 91 -13.06 8.90 -11.59
C TRP A 91 -14.57 8.91 -11.28
N ARG A 92 -15.40 9.58 -12.12
CA ARG A 92 -16.84 9.74 -11.85
C ARG A 92 -17.57 8.42 -11.53
N PRO A 93 -17.38 7.32 -12.29
CA PRO A 93 -18.02 6.05 -11.95
C PRO A 93 -17.63 5.53 -10.56
N THR A 94 -16.41 5.87 -10.09
CA THR A 94 -15.94 5.50 -8.75
C THR A 94 -16.63 6.33 -7.67
N LEU A 95 -16.74 7.65 -7.86
CA LEU A 95 -17.45 8.54 -6.94
C LEU A 95 -18.92 8.14 -6.83
N ASP A 96 -19.60 7.95 -7.97
CA ASP A 96 -21.00 7.53 -8.02
C ASP A 96 -21.26 6.19 -7.32
N ALA A 97 -20.28 5.28 -7.37
CA ALA A 97 -20.37 4.02 -6.64
C ALA A 97 -20.25 4.20 -5.13
N TYR A 98 -19.41 5.12 -4.68
CA TYR A 98 -19.28 5.47 -3.26
C TYR A 98 -20.49 6.21 -2.73
N ASP A 99 -21.10 7.10 -3.51
CA ASP A 99 -22.33 7.81 -3.14
C ASP A 99 -23.46 6.85 -2.77
N LYS A 100 -23.57 5.73 -3.50
CA LYS A 100 -24.57 4.69 -3.24
C LYS A 100 -24.41 3.96 -1.91
N VAL A 101 -23.20 4.01 -1.32
CA VAL A 101 -22.90 3.35 -0.04
C VAL A 101 -22.63 4.35 1.08
N GLY A 102 -22.72 5.66 0.80
CA GLY A 102 -22.55 6.72 1.78
C GLY A 102 -21.12 6.84 2.32
N ASP A 103 -20.12 6.55 1.49
CA ASP A 103 -18.69 6.71 1.83
C ASP A 103 -18.02 7.64 0.80
N HIS A 104 -17.16 8.55 1.22
CA HIS A 104 -16.58 9.59 0.36
C HIS A 104 -15.08 9.73 0.58
N PRO A 105 -14.26 8.77 0.09
CA PRO A 105 -12.82 8.78 0.34
C PRO A 105 -12.05 9.79 -0.49
N PHE A 106 -12.68 10.37 -1.51
CA PHE A 106 -12.04 11.31 -2.43
C PHE A 106 -12.59 12.72 -2.24
N ALA A 107 -11.69 13.72 -2.27
CA ALA A 107 -12.04 15.11 -2.45
C ALA A 107 -11.85 15.50 -3.92
N GLU A 108 -12.90 16.04 -4.55
CA GLU A 108 -12.77 16.60 -5.90
C GLU A 108 -12.02 17.94 -5.82
N LEU A 109 -11.08 18.16 -6.71
CA LEU A 109 -10.28 19.37 -6.81
C LEU A 109 -10.63 20.10 -8.12
N ASP A 110 -10.76 21.42 -8.04
CA ASP A 110 -10.82 22.25 -9.23
C ASP A 110 -9.48 22.26 -9.98
N ALA A 111 -9.46 22.81 -11.20
CA ALA A 111 -8.29 22.82 -12.04
C ALA A 111 -7.11 23.58 -11.41
N ASP A 112 -7.36 24.71 -10.76
CA ASP A 112 -6.31 25.55 -10.16
C ASP A 112 -5.64 24.84 -8.98
N GLU A 113 -6.42 24.20 -8.11
CA GLU A 113 -5.92 23.40 -7.00
C GLU A 113 -5.17 22.16 -7.50
N ALA A 114 -5.69 21.49 -8.53
CA ALA A 114 -5.06 20.33 -9.14
C ALA A 114 -3.69 20.69 -9.76
N VAL A 115 -3.59 21.81 -10.48
CA VAL A 115 -2.33 22.35 -11.00
C VAL A 115 -1.37 22.68 -9.85
N ARG A 116 -1.84 23.38 -8.82
CA ARG A 116 -0.99 23.78 -7.69
C ARG A 116 -0.40 22.56 -6.96
N ARG A 117 -1.21 21.53 -6.70
CA ARG A 117 -0.76 20.31 -6.00
C ARG A 117 0.12 19.42 -6.86
N SER A 118 -0.20 19.26 -8.14
CA SER A 118 0.57 18.42 -9.05
C SER A 118 1.87 19.06 -9.52
N GLY A 119 1.96 20.40 -9.49
CA GLY A 119 3.05 21.17 -10.09
C GLY A 119 3.07 21.13 -11.62
N SER A 120 2.01 20.65 -12.27
CA SER A 120 1.94 20.50 -13.71
C SER A 120 0.83 21.36 -14.33
N PRO A 121 1.14 22.26 -15.27
CA PRO A 121 0.15 23.11 -15.94
C PRO A 121 -0.76 22.34 -16.91
N PHE A 122 -0.47 21.07 -17.16
CA PHE A 122 -1.27 20.22 -18.05
C PHE A 122 -2.43 19.52 -17.35
N VAL A 123 -2.47 19.55 -16.01
CA VAL A 123 -3.56 18.95 -15.24
C VAL A 123 -4.79 19.85 -15.34
N ASN A 124 -5.93 19.27 -15.73
CA ASN A 124 -7.20 19.98 -15.91
C ASN A 124 -8.29 19.57 -14.91
N GLY A 125 -7.95 18.73 -13.93
CA GLY A 125 -8.80 18.28 -12.82
C GLY A 125 -8.18 17.10 -12.11
N ALA A 126 -8.61 16.87 -10.88
CA ALA A 126 -8.16 15.74 -10.07
C ALA A 126 -9.17 15.37 -8.98
N VAL A 127 -9.03 14.15 -8.46
CA VAL A 127 -9.53 13.78 -7.13
C VAL A 127 -8.37 13.41 -6.23
N PHE A 128 -8.53 13.68 -4.94
CA PHE A 128 -7.50 13.50 -3.91
C PHE A 128 -7.92 12.46 -2.89
N ASP A 129 -7.10 11.44 -2.71
CA ASP A 129 -7.20 10.43 -1.64
C ASP A 129 -6.21 10.79 -0.53
N ALA A 130 -6.71 11.24 0.61
CA ALA A 130 -5.87 11.68 1.74
C ALA A 130 -5.25 10.51 2.52
N ASP A 131 -5.78 9.30 2.39
CA ASP A 131 -5.31 8.14 3.15
C ASP A 131 -4.08 7.46 2.54
N ALA A 132 -3.66 7.86 1.34
CA ALA A 132 -2.46 7.35 0.71
C ALA A 132 -1.17 7.97 1.31
N ALA A 133 -0.05 7.26 1.16
CA ALA A 133 1.25 7.70 1.65
C ALA A 133 2.37 7.28 0.68
N ILE A 134 3.58 7.74 0.97
CA ILE A 134 4.80 7.29 0.31
C ILE A 134 5.86 6.94 1.36
N LEU A 135 6.75 6.02 1.00
CA LEU A 135 7.91 5.65 1.80
C LEU A 135 9.06 5.17 0.93
N GLN A 136 10.22 4.97 1.53
CA GLN A 136 11.37 4.36 0.86
C GLN A 136 11.38 2.83 1.11
N PRO A 137 11.08 2.01 0.07
CA PRO A 137 10.82 0.58 0.25
C PRO A 137 12.00 -0.21 0.79
N ALA A 138 13.22 0.10 0.33
CA ALA A 138 14.41 -0.61 0.79
C ALA A 138 14.71 -0.31 2.27
N LEU A 139 14.45 0.92 2.75
CA LEU A 139 14.57 1.26 4.16
C LEU A 139 13.52 0.54 5.01
N LEU A 140 12.28 0.43 4.52
CA LEU A 140 11.24 -0.37 5.18
C LEU A 140 11.66 -1.83 5.26
N ALA A 141 12.11 -2.46 4.16
CA ALA A 141 12.52 -3.86 4.15
C ALA A 141 13.67 -4.14 5.14
N ARG A 142 14.66 -3.25 5.21
CA ARG A 142 15.77 -3.33 6.18
C ARG A 142 15.30 -3.15 7.62
N GLY A 143 14.33 -2.23 7.84
CA GLY A 143 13.74 -2.01 9.14
C GLY A 143 12.95 -3.23 9.64
N LEU A 144 12.13 -3.83 8.76
CA LEU A 144 11.41 -5.08 9.03
C LEU A 144 12.37 -6.21 9.37
N ARG A 145 13.48 -6.35 8.63
CA ARG A 145 14.55 -7.31 8.94
C ARG A 145 15.09 -7.12 10.36
N ARG A 146 15.43 -5.89 10.75
CA ARG A 146 15.91 -5.61 12.12
C ARG A 146 14.87 -5.97 13.17
N ALA A 147 13.61 -5.59 12.95
CA ALA A 147 12.52 -5.88 13.86
C ALA A 147 12.26 -7.40 14.02
N ALA A 148 12.40 -8.17 12.93
CA ALA A 148 12.28 -9.62 12.97
C ALA A 148 13.43 -10.28 13.75
N LEU A 149 14.68 -9.87 13.49
CA LEU A 149 15.86 -10.35 14.23
C LEU A 149 15.75 -10.05 15.73
N ALA A 150 15.31 -8.83 16.09
CA ALA A 150 15.11 -8.44 17.48
C ALA A 150 14.05 -9.28 18.21
N ARG A 151 13.16 -9.97 17.46
CA ARG A 151 12.16 -10.91 17.96
C ARG A 151 12.59 -12.38 17.92
N GLY A 152 13.86 -12.65 17.64
CA GLY A 152 14.42 -14.01 17.62
C GLY A 152 14.18 -14.77 16.31
N VAL A 153 13.64 -14.13 15.27
CA VAL A 153 13.57 -14.76 13.94
C VAL A 153 14.99 -14.93 13.39
N ARG A 154 15.33 -16.14 12.99
CA ARG A 154 16.61 -16.40 12.31
C ARG A 154 16.46 -16.09 10.82
N ILE A 155 17.33 -15.24 10.28
CA ILE A 155 17.31 -14.84 8.87
C ILE A 155 18.58 -15.28 8.18
N TYR A 156 18.43 -16.09 7.13
CA TYR A 156 19.52 -16.60 6.30
C TYR A 156 19.43 -16.00 4.90
N GLU A 157 20.28 -15.03 4.65
CA GLU A 157 20.44 -14.37 3.34
C GLU A 157 21.39 -15.19 2.46
N ASN A 158 21.33 -14.96 1.13
CA ASN A 158 22.06 -15.74 0.12
C ASN A 158 21.79 -17.27 0.22
N THR A 159 20.57 -17.63 0.63
CA THR A 159 20.14 -19.00 0.86
C THR A 159 18.87 -19.27 0.04
N GLY A 160 19.06 -19.84 -1.15
CA GLY A 160 17.95 -20.20 -2.05
C GLY A 160 17.25 -21.48 -1.60
N MET A 161 15.92 -21.48 -1.62
CA MET A 161 15.12 -22.69 -1.47
C MET A 161 15.17 -23.49 -2.80
N ILE A 162 15.66 -24.74 -2.75
CA ILE A 162 15.74 -25.63 -3.93
C ILE A 162 14.59 -26.63 -4.02
N GLY A 163 13.86 -26.81 -2.92
CA GLY A 163 12.72 -27.71 -2.87
C GLY A 163 12.03 -27.65 -1.52
N LEU A 164 10.80 -28.13 -1.47
CA LEU A 164 10.02 -28.31 -0.25
C LEU A 164 9.30 -29.65 -0.32
N GLU A 165 9.67 -30.57 0.54
CA GLU A 165 8.99 -31.86 0.69
C GLU A 165 7.83 -31.73 1.68
N ARG A 166 6.66 -32.26 1.29
CA ARG A 166 5.48 -32.30 2.17
C ARG A 166 5.69 -33.34 3.26
N GLY A 167 5.58 -32.94 4.50
CA GLY A 167 5.74 -33.83 5.66
C GLY A 167 5.39 -33.12 6.96
N ARG A 168 5.48 -33.85 8.09
CA ARG A 168 5.39 -33.29 9.44
C ARG A 168 6.59 -33.78 10.25
N PRO A 169 7.63 -32.95 10.43
CA PRO A 169 7.82 -31.60 9.86
C PRO A 169 8.10 -31.62 8.35
N PRO A 170 7.86 -30.55 7.59
CA PRO A 170 8.29 -30.42 6.20
C PRO A 170 9.83 -30.38 6.12
N ARG A 171 10.40 -30.87 5.03
CA ARG A 171 11.85 -30.95 4.79
C ARG A 171 12.25 -30.29 3.48
#